data_d884a727f4283d198da85c49ef019c4d
#
_entry.id   d884a727f4283d198da85c49ef019c4d
#
_cell.length_a   1.000
_cell.length_b   1.000
_cell.length_c   1.000
_cell.angle_alpha   90.00
_cell.angle_beta   90.00
_cell.angle_gamma   90.00
#
_symmetry.space_group_name_H-M   'P 1'
#
loop_
_entity.id
_entity.type
_entity.pdbx_description
1 polymer ?
#
loop_
_entity_poly.entity_id
_entity_poly.type
_entity_poly.pdbx_seq_one_letter_code
_entity_poly.pdbx_strand_id
1 'polypeptide(L)'
;MSNFWITYGEASKTAVGFFWKAGWAFVLGYAVSAMIQVFVPKKRLTRKMGNANASSIGISTVFGAISSSCSFAALSAARSLIQKGAHFICAVAFMFASTNLVIELGILIFIFLGWQFLAAEIIGGLILIIVSSFLIHLTYPKAWLKSARKKVEEESESEADDFDWKKRIKSREGWSMVGQKFVMEWQMVWREILVGFTVAGFVAVFVPDAFWKTIFLAEAAENNPGNFLIALQNAAVAPFVAAATFIGSMGNIPLATVLNSGGVMFAGIMGFIYSDLMVPPLVKVNAKYYGWRVALYIAGIMYVSIVMTALVLHYMFFFTGLTPESSRRVDEVAQFSIDYLIVACRCDKDYKLWKGIRTLRKRQ
;
A
#
# COMPACT_ATOMS: atom_id res chain seq x y z
N MET A 1 31.82 1.90 22.29
CA MET A 1 30.88 0.73 22.37
C MET A 1 29.55 1.07 23.06
N SER A 2 29.51 1.88 24.11
CA SER A 2 28.28 2.28 24.80
C SER A 2 27.25 2.96 23.89
N ASN A 3 27.66 3.87 23.00
CA ASN A 3 26.75 4.57 22.10
C ASN A 3 26.07 3.64 21.09
N PHE A 4 26.74 2.62 20.56
CA PHE A 4 26.14 1.69 19.60
C PHE A 4 24.97 0.92 20.21
N TRP A 5 25.08 0.40 21.42
CA TRP A 5 24.02 -0.35 22.07
C TRP A 5 22.81 0.53 22.43
N ILE A 6 23.08 1.80 22.78
CA ILE A 6 22.00 2.77 23.03
C ILE A 6 21.24 3.03 21.73
N THR A 7 21.95 3.35 20.63
CA THR A 7 21.35 3.59 19.31
C THR A 7 20.60 2.36 18.79
N TYR A 8 21.15 1.15 18.99
CA TYR A 8 20.46 -0.10 18.65
C TYR A 8 19.17 -0.29 19.45
N GLY A 9 19.21 0.04 20.74
CA GLY A 9 18.04 -0.01 21.62
C GLY A 9 16.94 0.96 21.16
N GLU A 10 17.32 2.18 20.77
CA GLU A 10 16.39 3.18 20.21
C GLU A 10 15.77 2.74 18.88
N ALA A 11 16.58 2.20 17.97
CA ALA A 11 16.09 1.66 16.70
C ALA A 11 15.08 0.51 16.90
N SER A 12 15.39 -0.41 17.82
CA SER A 12 14.49 -1.52 18.17
C SER A 12 13.20 -1.02 18.81
N LYS A 13 13.28 -0.03 19.70
CA LYS A 13 12.11 0.61 20.32
C LYS A 13 11.24 1.29 19.28
N THR A 14 11.82 2.01 18.33
CA THR A 14 11.12 2.68 17.23
C THR A 14 10.40 1.65 16.35
N ALA A 15 11.07 0.55 15.98
CA ALA A 15 10.48 -0.54 15.21
C ALA A 15 9.26 -1.16 15.91
N VAL A 16 9.39 -1.46 17.21
CA VAL A 16 8.29 -1.98 18.03
C VAL A 16 7.17 -0.96 18.17
N GLY A 17 7.49 0.33 18.31
CA GLY A 17 6.53 1.42 18.36
C GLY A 17 5.68 1.52 17.07
N PHE A 18 6.32 1.43 15.92
CA PHE A 18 5.62 1.38 14.63
C PHE A 18 4.68 0.18 14.53
N PHE A 19 5.16 -1.02 14.89
CA PHE A 19 4.35 -2.23 14.89
C PHE A 19 3.16 -2.13 15.85
N TRP A 20 3.39 -1.61 17.06
CA TRP A 20 2.34 -1.43 18.07
C TRP A 20 1.24 -0.49 17.59
N LYS A 21 1.63 0.63 16.99
CA LYS A 21 0.68 1.63 16.48
C LYS A 21 -0.15 1.12 15.32
N ALA A 22 0.43 0.29 14.46
CA ALA A 22 -0.21 -0.24 13.26
C ALA A 22 -0.98 -1.56 13.50
N GLY A 23 -0.66 -2.31 14.54
CA GLY A 23 -1.12 -3.69 14.73
C GLY A 23 -2.64 -3.86 14.69
N TRP A 24 -3.39 -2.97 15.34
CA TRP A 24 -4.84 -3.01 15.32
C TRP A 24 -5.44 -2.72 13.93
N ALA A 25 -4.79 -1.83 13.17
CA ALA A 25 -5.22 -1.47 11.83
C ALA A 25 -5.07 -2.64 10.85
N PHE A 26 -4.00 -3.44 10.99
CA PHE A 26 -3.83 -4.66 10.23
C PHE A 26 -4.93 -5.68 10.54
N VAL A 27 -5.22 -5.93 11.82
CA VAL A 27 -6.28 -6.87 12.21
C VAL A 27 -7.62 -6.43 11.64
N LEU A 28 -7.97 -5.15 11.79
CA LEU A 28 -9.23 -4.61 11.27
C LEU A 28 -9.26 -4.67 9.73
N GLY A 29 -8.21 -4.18 9.08
CA GLY A 29 -8.13 -4.13 7.61
C GLY A 29 -8.26 -5.52 7.00
N TYR A 30 -7.46 -6.49 7.45
CA TYR A 30 -7.53 -7.86 6.94
C TYR A 30 -8.84 -8.58 7.28
N ALA A 31 -9.48 -8.26 8.42
CA ALA A 31 -10.81 -8.80 8.72
C ALA A 31 -11.85 -8.30 7.71
N VAL A 32 -11.85 -6.99 7.43
CA VAL A 32 -12.75 -6.39 6.41
C VAL A 32 -12.45 -6.94 5.03
N SER A 33 -11.18 -7.03 4.64
CA SER A 33 -10.73 -7.61 3.38
C SER A 33 -11.22 -9.05 3.21
N ALA A 34 -11.00 -9.90 4.21
CA ALA A 34 -11.45 -11.29 4.19
C ALA A 34 -12.98 -11.41 4.02
N MET A 35 -13.77 -10.57 4.71
CA MET A 35 -15.22 -10.52 4.54
C MET A 35 -15.60 -10.17 3.09
N ILE A 36 -15.00 -9.12 2.54
CA ILE A 36 -15.27 -8.68 1.17
C ILE A 36 -14.93 -9.79 0.17
N GLN A 37 -13.76 -10.42 0.30
CA GLN A 37 -13.32 -11.48 -0.63
C GLN A 37 -14.21 -12.73 -0.60
N VAL A 38 -14.77 -13.07 0.55
CA VAL A 38 -15.65 -14.24 0.70
C VAL A 38 -17.07 -13.95 0.23
N PHE A 39 -17.57 -12.74 0.45
CA PHE A 39 -18.98 -12.42 0.19
C PHE A 39 -19.24 -11.73 -1.16
N VAL A 40 -18.20 -11.23 -1.86
CA VAL A 40 -18.38 -10.58 -3.16
C VAL A 40 -18.18 -11.58 -4.31
N PRO A 41 -19.16 -11.72 -5.24
CA PRO A 41 -19.10 -12.68 -6.35
C PRO A 41 -18.11 -12.27 -7.44
N LYS A 42 -17.03 -13.03 -7.59
CA LYS A 42 -15.95 -12.75 -8.55
C LYS A 42 -16.32 -13.05 -10.01
N LYS A 43 -17.13 -14.06 -10.27
CA LYS A 43 -17.47 -14.55 -11.64
C LYS A 43 -18.18 -13.53 -12.55
N ARG A 44 -19.02 -12.66 -11.99
CA ARG A 44 -19.75 -11.65 -12.79
C ARG A 44 -18.84 -10.51 -13.26
N LEU A 45 -17.77 -10.24 -12.53
CA LEU A 45 -16.85 -9.14 -12.78
C LEU A 45 -15.85 -9.47 -13.88
N THR A 46 -15.27 -10.67 -13.87
CA THR A 46 -14.29 -11.11 -14.88
C THR A 46 -14.82 -11.13 -16.30
N ARG A 47 -16.10 -11.48 -16.48
CA ARG A 47 -16.74 -11.52 -17.81
C ARG A 47 -16.81 -10.16 -18.51
N LYS A 48 -16.80 -9.05 -17.76
CA LYS A 48 -16.84 -7.69 -18.28
C LYS A 48 -15.45 -7.08 -18.54
N MET A 49 -14.37 -7.77 -18.20
CA MET A 49 -12.99 -7.28 -18.33
C MET A 49 -12.31 -7.65 -19.65
N GLY A 50 -13.01 -8.25 -20.61
CA GLY A 50 -12.45 -8.72 -21.89
C GLY A 50 -12.01 -7.61 -22.85
N ASN A 51 -12.56 -6.41 -22.72
CA ASN A 51 -12.30 -5.27 -23.59
C ASN A 51 -11.56 -4.16 -22.81
N ALA A 52 -10.72 -3.38 -23.50
CA ALA A 52 -10.00 -2.23 -22.93
C ALA A 52 -10.81 -0.94 -23.03
N ASN A 53 -12.04 -0.93 -22.53
CA ASN A 53 -12.86 0.30 -22.46
C ASN A 53 -12.88 0.86 -21.02
N ALA A 54 -13.29 2.12 -20.88
CA ALA A 54 -13.33 2.80 -19.58
C ALA A 54 -14.18 2.05 -18.54
N SER A 55 -15.30 1.44 -18.97
CA SER A 55 -16.16 0.65 -18.08
C SER A 55 -15.44 -0.60 -17.57
N SER A 56 -14.70 -1.31 -18.42
CA SER A 56 -13.93 -2.50 -18.02
C SER A 56 -12.77 -2.14 -17.09
N ILE A 57 -12.10 -1.03 -17.35
CA ILE A 57 -11.03 -0.50 -16.46
C ILE A 57 -11.62 -0.12 -15.11
N GLY A 58 -12.75 0.60 -15.08
CA GLY A 58 -13.45 0.97 -13.85
C GLY A 58 -13.90 -0.25 -13.03
N ILE A 59 -14.46 -1.28 -13.68
CA ILE A 59 -14.82 -2.55 -13.02
C ILE A 59 -13.57 -3.24 -12.46
N SER A 60 -12.46 -3.25 -13.22
CA SER A 60 -11.19 -3.83 -12.77
C SER A 60 -10.62 -3.09 -11.56
N THR A 61 -10.73 -1.76 -11.56
CA THR A 61 -10.32 -0.90 -10.44
C THR A 61 -11.13 -1.21 -9.17
N VAL A 62 -12.46 -1.21 -9.29
CA VAL A 62 -13.33 -1.53 -8.15
C VAL A 62 -13.07 -2.95 -7.64
N PHE A 63 -12.91 -3.91 -8.56
CA PHE A 63 -12.61 -5.29 -8.18
C PHE A 63 -11.23 -5.43 -7.54
N GLY A 64 -10.23 -4.69 -8.02
CA GLY A 64 -8.90 -4.62 -7.40
C GLY A 64 -8.99 -4.09 -5.97
N ALA A 65 -9.59 -2.91 -5.77
CA ALA A 65 -9.76 -2.30 -4.45
C ALA A 65 -10.50 -3.22 -3.45
N ILE A 66 -11.55 -3.91 -3.93
CA ILE A 66 -12.30 -4.90 -3.13
C ILE A 66 -11.45 -6.15 -2.84
N SER A 67 -10.58 -6.56 -3.77
CA SER A 67 -9.76 -7.77 -3.62
C SER A 67 -8.74 -7.66 -2.51
N SER A 68 -8.28 -6.44 -2.22
CA SER A 68 -7.31 -6.12 -1.17
C SER A 68 -6.22 -7.19 -1.04
N SER A 69 -5.25 -7.15 -1.92
CA SER A 69 -4.24 -8.21 -2.03
C SER A 69 -2.85 -7.64 -1.79
N CYS A 70 -1.98 -8.39 -1.13
CA CYS A 70 -0.56 -8.05 -1.11
C CYS A 70 0.01 -8.07 -2.55
N SER A 71 1.11 -7.37 -2.79
CA SER A 71 1.69 -7.18 -4.13
C SER A 71 1.94 -8.51 -4.87
N PHE A 72 2.36 -9.58 -4.17
CA PHE A 72 2.53 -10.90 -4.77
C PHE A 72 1.20 -11.56 -5.15
N ALA A 73 0.19 -11.45 -4.29
CA ALA A 73 -1.14 -11.99 -4.57
C ALA A 73 -1.84 -11.19 -5.68
N ALA A 74 -1.64 -9.88 -5.76
CA ALA A 74 -2.12 -9.03 -6.83
C ALA A 74 -1.58 -9.44 -8.19
N LEU A 75 -0.27 -9.75 -8.29
CA LEU A 75 0.37 -10.30 -9.49
C LEU A 75 -0.22 -11.65 -9.93
N SER A 76 -0.39 -12.57 -8.98
CA SER A 76 -0.98 -13.87 -9.24
C SER A 76 -2.44 -13.77 -9.68
N ALA A 77 -3.21 -12.89 -9.03
CA ALA A 77 -4.60 -12.61 -9.41
C ALA A 77 -4.70 -11.95 -10.79
N ALA A 78 -3.85 -10.98 -11.10
CA ALA A 78 -3.79 -10.36 -12.43
C ALA A 78 -3.50 -11.39 -13.53
N ARG A 79 -2.55 -12.32 -13.28
CA ARG A 79 -2.30 -13.45 -14.16
C ARG A 79 -3.54 -14.32 -14.36
N SER A 80 -4.22 -14.69 -13.27
CA SER A 80 -5.46 -15.48 -13.33
C SER A 80 -6.57 -14.77 -14.11
N LEU A 81 -6.67 -13.43 -14.02
CA LEU A 81 -7.61 -12.65 -14.80
C LEU A 81 -7.30 -12.74 -16.31
N ILE A 82 -6.02 -12.64 -16.69
CA ILE A 82 -5.58 -12.79 -18.09
C ILE A 82 -5.89 -14.21 -18.59
N GLN A 83 -5.65 -15.25 -17.78
CA GLN A 83 -6.02 -16.64 -18.10
C GLN A 83 -7.52 -16.79 -18.38
N LYS A 84 -8.36 -16.07 -17.64
CA LYS A 84 -9.82 -16.06 -17.81
C LYS A 84 -10.32 -15.10 -18.89
N GLY A 85 -9.43 -14.58 -19.73
CA GLY A 85 -9.75 -13.76 -20.89
C GLY A 85 -9.82 -12.25 -20.65
N ALA A 86 -9.40 -11.75 -19.47
CA ALA A 86 -9.34 -10.31 -19.24
C ALA A 86 -8.29 -9.63 -20.13
N HIS A 87 -8.57 -8.40 -20.54
CA HIS A 87 -7.62 -7.59 -21.28
C HIS A 87 -6.44 -7.20 -20.37
N PHE A 88 -5.23 -7.11 -20.94
CA PHE A 88 -4.01 -6.81 -20.19
C PHE A 88 -4.11 -5.48 -19.39
N ILE A 89 -4.68 -4.43 -19.98
CA ILE A 89 -4.92 -3.15 -19.32
C ILE A 89 -5.79 -3.33 -18.07
N CYS A 90 -6.84 -4.15 -18.15
CA CYS A 90 -7.73 -4.44 -17.04
C CYS A 90 -7.00 -5.19 -15.91
N ALA A 91 -6.09 -6.11 -16.26
CA ALA A 91 -5.29 -6.83 -15.29
C ALA A 91 -4.29 -5.90 -14.57
N VAL A 92 -3.68 -4.95 -15.29
CA VAL A 92 -2.80 -3.93 -14.70
C VAL A 92 -3.58 -2.96 -13.81
N ALA A 93 -4.74 -2.49 -14.26
CA ALA A 93 -5.63 -1.64 -13.46
C ALA A 93 -6.08 -2.34 -12.16
N PHE A 94 -6.44 -3.62 -12.25
CA PHE A 94 -6.74 -4.45 -11.08
C PHE A 94 -5.55 -4.53 -10.13
N MET A 95 -4.34 -4.74 -10.65
CA MET A 95 -3.12 -4.90 -9.86
C MET A 95 -2.81 -3.63 -9.07
N PHE A 96 -2.83 -2.45 -9.70
CA PHE A 96 -2.64 -1.18 -9.02
C PHE A 96 -3.74 -0.89 -7.99
N ALA A 97 -5.00 -1.15 -8.33
CA ALA A 97 -6.09 -0.92 -7.40
C ALA A 97 -6.04 -1.84 -6.18
N SER A 98 -5.60 -3.08 -6.37
CA SER A 98 -5.53 -4.09 -5.29
C SER A 98 -4.35 -3.91 -4.33
N THR A 99 -3.43 -3.01 -4.63
CA THR A 99 -2.30 -2.67 -3.75
C THR A 99 -2.42 -1.25 -3.17
N ASN A 100 -2.92 -0.29 -3.95
CA ASN A 100 -2.95 1.12 -3.55
C ASN A 100 -4.33 1.60 -3.06
N LEU A 101 -5.44 1.11 -3.61
CA LEU A 101 -6.79 1.53 -3.23
C LEU A 101 -7.43 0.60 -2.19
N VAL A 102 -6.64 0.16 -1.22
CA VAL A 102 -7.07 -0.81 -0.20
C VAL A 102 -7.27 -0.15 1.16
N ILE A 103 -8.25 -0.66 1.90
CA ILE A 103 -8.68 -0.08 3.17
C ILE A 103 -7.53 -0.11 4.20
N GLU A 104 -6.79 -1.20 4.27
CA GLU A 104 -5.70 -1.39 5.22
C GLU A 104 -4.58 -0.37 5.03
N LEU A 105 -4.17 -0.15 3.78
CA LEU A 105 -3.16 0.84 3.44
C LEU A 105 -3.66 2.25 3.74
N GLY A 106 -4.92 2.55 3.40
CA GLY A 106 -5.54 3.83 3.70
C GLY A 106 -5.55 4.14 5.20
N ILE A 107 -5.89 3.17 6.05
CA ILE A 107 -5.86 3.33 7.51
C ILE A 107 -4.42 3.58 7.99
N LEU A 108 -3.44 2.85 7.47
CA LEU A 108 -2.03 3.06 7.81
C LEU A 108 -1.55 4.45 7.41
N ILE A 109 -1.80 4.88 6.18
CA ILE A 109 -1.45 6.23 5.71
C ILE A 109 -2.08 7.29 6.60
N PHE A 110 -3.35 7.14 6.96
CA PHE A 110 -4.03 8.07 7.86
C PHE A 110 -3.36 8.17 9.23
N ILE A 111 -2.96 7.02 9.81
CA ILE A 111 -2.32 6.96 11.13
C ILE A 111 -0.92 7.57 11.10
N PHE A 112 -0.12 7.23 10.08
CA PHE A 112 1.29 7.56 10.01
C PHE A 112 1.55 8.93 9.39
N LEU A 113 0.85 9.26 8.31
CA LEU A 113 1.11 10.45 7.50
C LEU A 113 -0.03 11.50 7.58
N GLY A 114 -1.25 11.07 7.87
CA GLY A 114 -2.39 11.97 8.04
C GLY A 114 -3.38 11.96 6.87
N TRP A 115 -4.43 12.79 6.98
CA TRP A 115 -5.56 12.77 6.07
C TRP A 115 -5.20 13.29 4.66
N GLN A 116 -4.26 14.24 4.54
CA GLN A 116 -3.84 14.77 3.24
C GLN A 116 -3.20 13.68 2.38
N PHE A 117 -2.34 12.85 2.99
CA PHE A 117 -1.72 11.72 2.31
C PHE A 117 -2.74 10.63 1.99
N LEU A 118 -3.74 10.40 2.85
CA LEU A 118 -4.85 9.49 2.54
C LEU A 118 -5.67 9.98 1.34
N ALA A 119 -5.99 11.27 1.29
CA ALA A 119 -6.68 11.86 0.14
C ALA A 119 -5.84 11.74 -1.14
N ALA A 120 -4.52 12.02 -1.02
CA ALA A 120 -3.58 11.85 -2.12
C ALA A 120 -3.49 10.41 -2.60
N GLU A 121 -3.50 9.44 -1.69
CA GLU A 121 -3.47 8.01 -2.04
C GLU A 121 -4.68 7.60 -2.87
N ILE A 122 -5.88 8.00 -2.45
CA ILE A 122 -7.11 7.67 -3.16
C ILE A 122 -7.13 8.34 -4.55
N ILE A 123 -6.86 9.65 -4.60
CA ILE A 123 -6.88 10.41 -5.86
C ILE A 123 -5.76 9.93 -6.78
N GLY A 124 -4.57 9.79 -6.25
CA GLY A 124 -3.40 9.40 -7.02
C GLY A 124 -3.45 7.94 -7.47
N GLY A 125 -4.01 7.03 -6.68
CA GLY A 125 -4.26 5.65 -7.12
C GLY A 125 -5.17 5.61 -8.34
N LEU A 126 -6.20 6.46 -8.40
CA LEU A 126 -7.04 6.60 -9.59
C LEU A 126 -6.28 7.20 -10.77
N ILE A 127 -5.49 8.27 -10.54
CA ILE A 127 -4.65 8.90 -11.57
C ILE A 127 -3.63 7.88 -12.09
N LEU A 128 -2.99 7.11 -11.22
CA LEU A 128 -2.01 6.07 -11.56
C LEU A 128 -2.62 5.02 -12.52
N ILE A 129 -3.85 4.58 -12.25
CA ILE A 129 -4.58 3.63 -13.09
C ILE A 129 -4.91 4.27 -14.46
N ILE A 130 -5.35 5.51 -14.48
CA ILE A 130 -5.66 6.23 -15.73
C ILE A 130 -4.39 6.40 -16.57
N VAL A 131 -3.31 6.91 -15.96
CA VAL A 131 -2.02 7.14 -16.65
C VAL A 131 -1.43 5.84 -17.17
N SER A 132 -1.37 4.79 -16.35
CA SER A 132 -0.85 3.49 -16.77
C SER A 132 -1.68 2.85 -17.87
N SER A 133 -3.01 2.94 -17.80
CA SER A 133 -3.92 2.44 -18.82
C SER A 133 -3.73 3.18 -20.14
N PHE A 134 -3.58 4.50 -20.08
CA PHE A 134 -3.30 5.34 -21.25
C PHE A 134 -1.94 5.01 -21.87
N LEU A 135 -0.87 4.93 -21.07
CA LEU A 135 0.47 4.58 -21.56
C LEU A 135 0.50 3.18 -22.18
N ILE A 136 -0.16 2.20 -21.57
CA ILE A 136 -0.25 0.86 -22.16
C ILE A 136 -1.04 0.92 -23.47
N HIS A 137 -2.15 1.67 -23.52
CA HIS A 137 -2.93 1.79 -24.75
C HIS A 137 -2.11 2.39 -25.91
N LEU A 138 -1.29 3.41 -25.61
CA LEU A 138 -0.43 4.08 -26.58
C LEU A 138 0.73 3.20 -27.07
N THR A 139 1.37 2.46 -26.16
CA THR A 139 2.59 1.70 -26.41
C THR A 139 2.37 0.20 -26.62
N TYR A 140 1.11 -0.27 -26.66
CA TYR A 140 0.69 -1.68 -26.59
C TYR A 140 1.54 -2.61 -27.49
N PRO A 141 2.45 -3.41 -26.93
CA PRO A 141 3.34 -4.27 -27.72
C PRO A 141 2.61 -5.60 -28.07
N LYS A 142 1.75 -5.53 -29.10
CA LYS A 142 0.83 -6.63 -29.51
C LYS A 142 1.52 -8.00 -29.63
N ALA A 143 2.72 -8.04 -30.21
CA ALA A 143 3.45 -9.29 -30.41
C ALA A 143 3.90 -9.92 -29.08
N TRP A 144 4.43 -9.12 -28.15
CA TRP A 144 4.95 -9.61 -26.87
C TRP A 144 3.81 -10.05 -25.94
N LEU A 145 2.73 -9.27 -25.88
CA LEU A 145 1.58 -9.56 -25.05
C LEU A 145 0.77 -10.76 -25.59
N LYS A 146 0.71 -10.94 -26.91
CA LYS A 146 0.11 -12.15 -27.51
C LYS A 146 0.88 -13.41 -27.13
N SER A 147 2.22 -13.37 -27.17
CA SER A 147 3.07 -14.49 -26.75
C SER A 147 2.96 -14.77 -25.25
N ALA A 148 2.92 -13.72 -24.42
CA ALA A 148 2.73 -13.85 -22.98
C ALA A 148 1.36 -14.43 -22.62
N ARG A 149 0.30 -13.98 -23.30
CA ARG A 149 -1.06 -14.49 -23.12
C ARG A 149 -1.15 -15.97 -23.48
N LYS A 150 -0.59 -16.39 -24.61
CA LYS A 150 -0.56 -17.79 -25.02
C LYS A 150 0.11 -18.67 -23.97
N LYS A 151 1.28 -18.24 -23.46
CA LYS A 151 1.99 -18.95 -22.37
C LYS A 151 1.14 -19.07 -21.10
N VAL A 152 0.37 -18.06 -20.77
CA VAL A 152 -0.48 -18.02 -19.57
C VAL A 152 -1.75 -18.87 -19.75
N GLU A 153 -2.31 -18.93 -20.96
CA GLU A 153 -3.50 -19.74 -21.30
C GLU A 153 -3.20 -21.24 -21.32
N GLU A 154 -1.99 -21.66 -21.76
CA GLU A 154 -1.55 -23.06 -21.80
C GLU A 154 -1.43 -23.70 -20.39
N GLU A 155 -1.32 -22.90 -19.33
CA GLU A 155 -1.18 -23.37 -17.95
C GLU A 155 -2.52 -23.31 -17.16
N SER A 156 -3.68 -23.16 -17.81
CA SER A 156 -4.95 -22.93 -17.11
C SER A 156 -5.70 -24.21 -16.77
N GLU A 157 -5.95 -24.44 -15.48
CA GLU A 157 -6.97 -25.37 -14.98
C GLU A 157 -8.26 -24.60 -14.64
N SER A 158 -9.43 -25.11 -15.07
CA SER A 158 -10.72 -24.44 -14.88
C SER A 158 -11.39 -24.88 -13.58
N GLU A 159 -11.48 -23.99 -12.61
CA GLU A 159 -12.36 -24.14 -11.46
C GLU A 159 -13.76 -23.59 -11.74
N ALA A 160 -14.77 -24.45 -11.63
CA ALA A 160 -16.18 -24.06 -11.67
C ALA A 160 -16.72 -23.95 -10.25
N ASP A 161 -17.12 -22.75 -9.84
CA ASP A 161 -17.75 -22.52 -8.53
C ASP A 161 -19.11 -21.83 -8.70
N ASP A 162 -20.15 -22.46 -8.15
CA ASP A 162 -21.52 -21.94 -8.14
C ASP A 162 -21.73 -21.11 -6.87
N PHE A 163 -21.95 -19.78 -7.04
CA PHE A 163 -21.80 -18.80 -5.98
C PHE A 163 -23.10 -18.08 -5.64
N ASP A 164 -23.70 -18.39 -4.48
CA ASP A 164 -24.83 -17.64 -3.91
C ASP A 164 -24.39 -16.87 -2.63
N TRP A 165 -24.10 -15.55 -2.78
CA TRP A 165 -23.60 -14.70 -1.71
C TRP A 165 -24.60 -14.54 -0.54
N LYS A 166 -25.92 -14.54 -0.82
CA LYS A 166 -26.96 -14.36 0.22
C LYS A 166 -27.03 -15.55 1.17
N LYS A 167 -26.80 -16.76 0.65
CA LYS A 167 -26.72 -17.97 1.47
C LYS A 167 -25.43 -17.97 2.29
N ARG A 168 -24.29 -17.54 1.70
CA ARG A 168 -22.99 -17.51 2.40
C ARG A 168 -22.96 -16.58 3.60
N ILE A 169 -23.50 -15.34 3.51
CA ILE A 169 -23.52 -14.40 4.64
C ILE A 169 -24.28 -14.96 5.84
N LYS A 170 -25.35 -15.74 5.61
CA LYS A 170 -26.17 -16.32 6.66
C LYS A 170 -25.69 -17.68 7.15
N SER A 171 -24.70 -18.28 6.50
CA SER A 171 -24.20 -19.62 6.82
C SER A 171 -22.99 -19.57 7.77
N ARG A 172 -22.91 -20.52 8.70
CA ARG A 172 -21.75 -20.74 9.56
C ARG A 172 -20.49 -21.07 8.72
N GLU A 173 -20.68 -21.73 7.59
CA GLU A 173 -19.63 -22.07 6.64
C GLU A 173 -19.01 -20.82 6.00
N GLY A 174 -19.82 -19.85 5.58
CA GLY A 174 -19.34 -18.57 5.04
C GLY A 174 -18.46 -17.82 6.03
N TRP A 175 -18.83 -17.77 7.30
CA TRP A 175 -18.00 -17.15 8.33
C TRP A 175 -16.73 -17.95 8.67
N SER A 176 -16.79 -19.28 8.59
CA SER A 176 -15.59 -20.12 8.68
C SER A 176 -14.60 -19.82 7.54
N MET A 177 -15.12 -19.63 6.31
CA MET A 177 -14.29 -19.21 5.16
C MET A 177 -13.66 -17.83 5.35
N VAL A 178 -14.35 -16.88 5.99
CA VAL A 178 -13.78 -15.57 6.36
C VAL A 178 -12.60 -15.75 7.31
N GLY A 179 -12.76 -16.57 8.36
CA GLY A 179 -11.67 -16.87 9.29
C GLY A 179 -10.47 -17.52 8.62
N GLN A 180 -10.71 -18.52 7.76
CA GLN A 180 -9.64 -19.17 6.99
C GLN A 180 -8.92 -18.19 6.06
N LYS A 181 -9.68 -17.31 5.39
CA LYS A 181 -9.13 -16.29 4.49
C LYS A 181 -8.29 -15.28 5.25
N PHE A 182 -8.78 -14.80 6.39
CA PHE A 182 -8.04 -13.90 7.29
C PHE A 182 -6.69 -14.51 7.72
N VAL A 183 -6.70 -15.76 8.19
CA VAL A 183 -5.47 -16.46 8.62
C VAL A 183 -4.50 -16.62 7.45
N MET A 184 -5.01 -16.98 6.27
CA MET A 184 -4.19 -17.15 5.07
C MET A 184 -3.54 -15.83 4.64
N GLU A 185 -4.27 -14.71 4.66
CA GLU A 185 -3.72 -13.38 4.33
C GLU A 185 -2.68 -12.95 5.36
N TRP A 186 -2.99 -13.14 6.65
CA TRP A 186 -2.04 -12.85 7.72
C TRP A 186 -0.73 -13.64 7.58
N GLN A 187 -0.82 -14.93 7.25
CA GLN A 187 0.36 -15.77 7.02
C GLN A 187 1.23 -15.31 5.84
N MET A 188 0.64 -14.69 4.83
CA MET A 188 1.39 -14.16 3.69
C MET A 188 2.15 -12.88 4.02
N VAL A 189 1.55 -11.99 4.85
CA VAL A 189 2.05 -10.63 5.01
C VAL A 189 2.83 -10.38 6.31
N TRP A 190 2.67 -11.20 7.36
CA TRP A 190 3.28 -10.93 8.66
C TRP A 190 4.81 -10.77 8.61
N ARG A 191 5.49 -11.53 7.72
CA ARG A 191 6.94 -11.41 7.52
C ARG A 191 7.32 -10.08 6.88
N GLU A 192 6.57 -9.64 5.88
CA GLU A 192 6.78 -8.36 5.21
C GLU A 192 6.57 -7.19 6.18
N ILE A 193 5.53 -7.28 7.03
CA ILE A 193 5.25 -6.30 8.07
C ILE A 193 6.41 -6.23 9.07
N LEU A 194 6.86 -7.37 9.60
CA LEU A 194 7.97 -7.41 10.55
C LEU A 194 9.26 -6.85 9.94
N VAL A 195 9.63 -7.32 8.74
CA VAL A 195 10.84 -6.84 8.07
C VAL A 195 10.72 -5.35 7.75
N GLY A 196 9.60 -4.91 7.19
CA GLY A 196 9.38 -3.52 6.81
C GLY A 196 9.46 -2.57 8.01
N PHE A 197 8.83 -2.92 9.12
CA PHE A 197 8.83 -2.08 10.32
C PHE A 197 10.16 -2.11 11.05
N THR A 198 10.85 -3.25 11.03
CA THR A 198 12.22 -3.33 11.55
C THR A 198 13.15 -2.45 10.73
N VAL A 199 13.15 -2.59 9.41
CA VAL A 199 13.98 -1.76 8.52
C VAL A 199 13.64 -0.28 8.72
N ALA A 200 12.36 0.10 8.74
CA ALA A 200 11.96 1.49 8.96
C ALA A 200 12.45 2.04 10.31
N GLY A 201 12.36 1.26 11.39
CA GLY A 201 12.84 1.65 12.70
C GLY A 201 14.37 1.82 12.75
N PHE A 202 15.10 0.93 12.09
CA PHE A 202 16.55 1.05 11.99
C PHE A 202 16.98 2.21 11.09
N VAL A 203 16.34 2.37 9.95
CA VAL A 203 16.59 3.51 9.04
C VAL A 203 16.32 4.84 9.74
N ALA A 204 15.25 4.94 10.52
CA ALA A 204 14.89 6.15 11.26
C ALA A 204 15.99 6.61 12.25
N VAL A 205 16.79 5.69 12.78
CA VAL A 205 17.76 5.99 13.82
C VAL A 205 19.20 5.99 13.29
N PHE A 206 19.53 5.08 12.36
CA PHE A 206 20.88 4.92 11.84
C PHE A 206 21.19 5.76 10.61
N VAL A 207 20.16 6.10 9.79
CA VAL A 207 20.39 6.91 8.60
C VAL A 207 20.20 8.38 8.96
N PRO A 208 21.26 9.20 8.87
CA PRO A 208 21.16 10.61 9.23
C PRO A 208 20.28 11.37 8.24
N ASP A 209 19.53 12.35 8.70
CA ASP A 209 18.66 13.22 7.88
C ASP A 209 19.43 13.84 6.70
N ALA A 210 20.72 14.15 6.87
CA ALA A 210 21.58 14.67 5.81
C ALA A 210 21.64 13.77 4.57
N PHE A 211 21.51 12.45 4.73
CA PHE A 211 21.46 11.51 3.61
C PHE A 211 20.21 11.73 2.75
N TRP A 212 19.05 11.84 3.40
CA TRP A 212 17.79 12.09 2.71
C TRP A 212 17.75 13.47 2.09
N LYS A 213 18.24 14.49 2.81
CA LYS A 213 18.36 15.86 2.32
C LYS A 213 19.21 15.94 1.05
N THR A 214 20.29 15.17 0.98
CA THR A 214 21.16 15.17 -0.21
C THR A 214 20.53 14.43 -1.40
N ILE A 215 19.94 13.25 -1.19
CA ILE A 215 19.35 12.43 -2.27
C ILE A 215 18.11 13.11 -2.85
N PHE A 216 17.27 13.70 -2.01
CA PHE A 216 16.01 14.32 -2.42
C PHE A 216 16.09 15.84 -2.55
N LEU A 217 17.29 16.43 -2.44
CA LEU A 217 17.48 17.87 -2.51
C LEU A 217 16.53 18.64 -1.58
N ALA A 218 16.33 18.16 -0.35
CA ALA A 218 15.30 18.67 0.56
C ALA A 218 15.44 20.15 0.86
N GLU A 219 16.66 20.68 1.04
CA GLU A 219 16.91 22.10 1.27
C GLU A 219 16.53 22.97 0.06
N ALA A 220 16.79 22.46 -1.15
CA ALA A 220 16.38 23.14 -2.39
C ALA A 220 14.85 23.07 -2.58
N ALA A 221 14.24 21.98 -2.16
CA ALA A 221 12.79 21.76 -2.20
C ALA A 221 12.04 22.68 -1.22
N GLU A 222 12.57 22.89 -0.01
CA GLU A 222 12.02 23.79 0.98
C GLU A 222 12.06 25.25 0.50
N ASN A 223 13.19 25.67 -0.09
CA ASN A 223 13.36 27.02 -0.61
C ASN A 223 12.54 27.31 -1.87
N ASN A 224 12.25 26.28 -2.69
CA ASN A 224 11.53 26.42 -3.96
C ASN A 224 10.54 25.27 -4.17
N PRO A 225 9.44 25.19 -3.42
CA PRO A 225 8.50 24.06 -3.46
C PRO A 225 7.77 23.91 -4.79
N GLY A 226 7.68 24.96 -5.61
CA GLY A 226 7.08 24.95 -6.94
C GLY A 226 8.04 24.60 -8.08
N ASN A 227 9.32 24.32 -7.81
CA ASN A 227 10.31 24.06 -8.86
C ASN A 227 10.10 22.68 -9.48
N PHE A 228 9.84 22.66 -10.79
CA PHE A 228 9.56 21.45 -11.56
C PHE A 228 10.74 20.45 -11.56
N LEU A 229 11.97 20.91 -11.70
CA LEU A 229 13.13 20.03 -11.76
C LEU A 229 13.36 19.33 -10.41
N ILE A 230 13.15 20.01 -9.30
CA ILE A 230 13.28 19.44 -7.96
C ILE A 230 12.17 18.41 -7.73
N ALA A 231 10.92 18.76 -8.07
CA ALA A 231 9.79 17.83 -7.96
C ALA A 231 9.98 16.59 -8.84
N LEU A 232 10.45 16.78 -10.08
CA LEU A 232 10.75 15.68 -11.01
C LEU A 232 11.86 14.78 -10.46
N GLN A 233 12.95 15.37 -9.95
CA GLN A 233 14.06 14.60 -9.36
C GLN A 233 13.57 13.80 -8.16
N ASN A 234 12.77 14.38 -7.24
CA ASN A 234 12.19 13.68 -6.11
C ASN A 234 11.29 12.51 -6.56
N ALA A 235 10.38 12.75 -7.52
CA ALA A 235 9.49 11.74 -8.05
C ALA A 235 10.23 10.62 -8.78
N ALA A 236 11.31 10.95 -9.51
CA ALA A 236 12.09 10.00 -10.30
C ALA A 236 13.02 9.13 -9.45
N VAL A 237 13.57 9.68 -8.35
CA VAL A 237 14.49 8.96 -7.45
C VAL A 237 13.74 8.05 -6.50
N ALA A 238 12.55 8.45 -6.05
CA ALA A 238 11.76 7.73 -5.06
C ALA A 238 11.51 6.25 -5.38
N PRO A 239 11.15 5.84 -6.63
CA PRO A 239 10.98 4.44 -6.98
C PRO A 239 12.24 3.59 -6.84
N PHE A 240 13.42 4.16 -7.08
CA PHE A 240 14.69 3.45 -6.90
C PHE A 240 15.01 3.26 -5.41
N VAL A 241 14.71 4.27 -4.58
CA VAL A 241 14.84 4.15 -3.13
C VAL A 241 13.91 3.07 -2.61
N ALA A 242 12.64 3.05 -3.03
CA ALA A 242 11.69 2.01 -2.66
C ALA A 242 12.16 0.62 -3.13
N ALA A 243 12.63 0.50 -4.37
CA ALA A 243 13.16 -0.76 -4.90
C ALA A 243 14.37 -1.28 -4.10
N ALA A 244 15.23 -0.38 -3.61
CA ALA A 244 16.40 -0.74 -2.81
C ALA A 244 16.05 -1.24 -1.40
N THR A 245 14.88 -0.91 -0.87
CA THR A 245 14.43 -1.38 0.45
C THR A 245 13.95 -2.83 0.45
N PHE A 246 13.55 -3.36 -0.69
CA PHE A 246 12.92 -4.68 -0.85
C PHE A 246 11.65 -4.87 0.02
N ILE A 247 11.04 -3.80 0.49
CA ILE A 247 9.87 -3.80 1.37
C ILE A 247 8.60 -3.73 0.53
N GLY A 248 7.57 -4.47 0.93
CA GLY A 248 6.24 -4.41 0.30
C GLY A 248 5.40 -3.20 0.76
N SER A 249 4.21 -3.03 0.18
CA SER A 249 3.32 -1.87 0.35
C SER A 249 3.11 -1.45 1.80
N MET A 250 2.83 -2.41 2.68
CA MET A 250 2.52 -2.12 4.09
C MET A 250 3.75 -1.63 4.88
N GLY A 251 4.93 -2.17 4.58
CA GLY A 251 6.18 -1.78 5.23
C GLY A 251 6.71 -0.43 4.73
N ASN A 252 6.31 0.02 3.54
CA ASN A 252 6.72 1.31 2.99
C ASN A 252 6.15 2.51 3.77
N ILE A 253 4.99 2.38 4.43
CA ILE A 253 4.35 3.53 5.09
C ILE A 253 5.15 4.06 6.29
N PRO A 254 5.63 3.23 7.24
CA PRO A 254 6.54 3.71 8.28
C PRO A 254 7.81 4.37 7.71
N LEU A 255 8.39 3.80 6.64
CA LEU A 255 9.57 4.38 6.01
C LEU A 255 9.24 5.69 5.27
N ALA A 256 8.06 5.80 4.64
CA ALA A 256 7.58 7.06 4.08
C ALA A 256 7.43 8.15 5.15
N THR A 257 7.08 7.78 6.40
CA THR A 257 7.06 8.73 7.53
C THR A 257 8.47 9.21 7.88
N VAL A 258 9.47 8.32 7.83
CA VAL A 258 10.88 8.71 8.03
C VAL A 258 11.34 9.67 6.93
N LEU A 259 10.99 9.39 5.67
CA LEU A 259 11.30 10.29 4.54
C LEU A 259 10.61 11.65 4.71
N ASN A 260 9.35 11.65 5.12
CA ASN A 260 8.60 12.89 5.37
C ASN A 260 9.23 13.73 6.49
N SER A 261 9.62 13.09 7.60
CA SER A 261 10.33 13.79 8.69
C SER A 261 11.72 14.27 8.29
N GLY A 262 12.37 13.59 7.34
CA GLY A 262 13.64 13.99 6.73
C GLY A 262 13.54 15.13 5.71
N GLY A 263 12.34 15.69 5.47
CA GLY A 263 12.12 16.83 4.58
C GLY A 263 12.00 16.45 3.09
N VAL A 264 11.75 15.19 2.78
CA VAL A 264 11.50 14.76 1.39
C VAL A 264 10.21 15.39 0.88
N MET A 265 10.29 15.96 -0.32
CA MET A 265 9.16 16.63 -0.96
C MET A 265 7.97 15.67 -1.16
N PHE A 266 6.75 16.21 -1.11
CA PHE A 266 5.50 15.43 -1.27
C PHE A 266 5.50 14.55 -2.54
N ALA A 267 6.02 15.04 -3.67
CA ALA A 267 6.19 14.23 -4.89
C ALA A 267 7.06 12.99 -4.67
N GLY A 268 8.15 13.12 -3.90
CA GLY A 268 9.04 12.01 -3.55
C GLY A 268 8.36 10.97 -2.67
N ILE A 269 7.60 11.42 -1.66
CA ILE A 269 6.89 10.53 -0.73
C ILE A 269 5.81 9.74 -1.47
N MET A 270 4.99 10.40 -2.30
CA MET A 270 3.96 9.72 -3.09
C MET A 270 4.57 8.76 -4.12
N GLY A 271 5.66 9.18 -4.80
CA GLY A 271 6.42 8.31 -5.69
C GLY A 271 6.98 7.07 -4.98
N PHE A 272 7.45 7.22 -3.73
CA PHE A 272 7.93 6.13 -2.91
C PHE A 272 6.80 5.14 -2.53
N ILE A 273 5.65 5.65 -2.08
CA ILE A 273 4.49 4.83 -1.68
C ILE A 273 3.99 3.98 -2.85
N TYR A 274 3.82 4.57 -4.05
CA TYR A 274 3.33 3.86 -5.23
C TYR A 274 4.31 2.85 -5.84
N SER A 275 5.55 2.79 -5.36
CA SER A 275 6.61 1.97 -5.97
C SER A 275 6.69 0.54 -5.45
N ASP A 276 5.72 0.10 -4.66
CA ASP A 276 5.65 -1.22 -4.04
C ASP A 276 5.71 -2.39 -5.05
N LEU A 277 5.15 -2.20 -6.24
CA LEU A 277 5.16 -3.21 -7.31
C LEU A 277 6.44 -3.22 -8.16
N MET A 278 7.36 -2.25 -7.94
CA MET A 278 8.63 -2.13 -8.68
C MET A 278 9.81 -2.83 -7.99
N VAL A 279 9.62 -3.38 -6.79
CA VAL A 279 10.70 -4.07 -6.09
C VAL A 279 11.22 -5.28 -6.90
N PRO A 280 12.54 -5.53 -6.91
CA PRO A 280 13.15 -6.55 -7.77
C PRO A 280 12.54 -7.94 -7.67
N PRO A 281 12.12 -8.46 -6.49
CA PRO A 281 11.44 -9.74 -6.39
C PRO A 281 10.16 -9.82 -7.23
N LEU A 282 9.36 -8.75 -7.28
CA LEU A 282 8.10 -8.71 -8.02
C LEU A 282 8.33 -8.63 -9.53
N VAL A 283 9.35 -7.89 -9.96
CA VAL A 283 9.79 -7.87 -11.37
C VAL A 283 10.22 -9.28 -11.81
N LYS A 284 10.94 -10.02 -10.94
CA LYS A 284 11.32 -11.41 -11.19
C LYS A 284 10.11 -12.35 -11.30
N VAL A 285 9.09 -12.15 -10.47
CA VAL A 285 7.83 -12.92 -10.56
C VAL A 285 7.10 -12.60 -11.87
N ASN A 286 7.01 -11.34 -12.26
CA ASN A 286 6.48 -10.94 -13.57
C ASN A 286 7.25 -11.60 -14.72
N ALA A 287 8.58 -11.67 -14.62
CA ALA A 287 9.42 -12.32 -15.63
C ALA A 287 9.16 -13.84 -15.72
N LYS A 288 8.89 -14.49 -14.59
CA LYS A 288 8.48 -15.90 -14.57
C LYS A 288 7.13 -16.11 -15.25
N TYR A 289 6.17 -15.21 -15.06
CA TYR A 289 4.82 -15.33 -15.63
C TYR A 289 4.76 -14.97 -17.11
N TYR A 290 5.37 -13.86 -17.50
CA TYR A 290 5.18 -13.26 -18.83
C TYR A 290 6.45 -13.23 -19.67
N GLY A 291 7.62 -13.59 -19.12
CA GLY A 291 8.93 -13.44 -19.72
C GLY A 291 9.56 -12.06 -19.46
N TRP A 292 10.90 -11.97 -19.54
CA TRP A 292 11.67 -10.77 -19.19
C TRP A 292 11.29 -9.52 -19.98
N ARG A 293 10.97 -9.67 -21.28
CA ARG A 293 10.60 -8.53 -22.14
C ARG A 293 9.33 -7.85 -21.63
N VAL A 294 8.31 -8.64 -21.28
CA VAL A 294 7.04 -8.11 -20.76
C VAL A 294 7.21 -7.62 -19.34
N ALA A 295 8.01 -8.28 -18.50
CA ALA A 295 8.28 -7.83 -17.14
C ALA A 295 8.97 -6.47 -17.10
N LEU A 296 9.97 -6.25 -17.95
CA LEU A 296 10.66 -4.95 -18.06
C LEU A 296 9.75 -3.88 -18.66
N TYR A 297 8.90 -4.24 -19.62
CA TYR A 297 7.88 -3.35 -20.15
C TYR A 297 6.89 -2.90 -19.05
N ILE A 298 6.39 -3.86 -18.23
CA ILE A 298 5.52 -3.55 -17.10
C ILE A 298 6.23 -2.62 -16.11
N ALA A 299 7.47 -2.93 -15.73
CA ALA A 299 8.26 -2.10 -14.82
C ALA A 299 8.49 -0.69 -15.36
N GLY A 300 8.77 -0.55 -16.68
CA GLY A 300 8.92 0.74 -17.33
C GLY A 300 7.63 1.58 -17.35
N ILE A 301 6.50 0.95 -17.67
CA ILE A 301 5.19 1.60 -17.61
C ILE A 301 4.87 2.03 -16.18
N MET A 302 5.10 1.14 -15.17
CA MET A 302 4.92 1.48 -13.76
C MET A 302 5.75 2.69 -13.36
N TYR A 303 7.05 2.66 -13.67
CA TYR A 303 7.96 3.76 -13.34
C TYR A 303 7.46 5.10 -13.90
N VAL A 304 7.18 5.15 -15.19
CA VAL A 304 6.70 6.39 -15.83
C VAL A 304 5.36 6.83 -15.24
N SER A 305 4.43 5.88 -15.01
CA SER A 305 3.12 6.19 -14.42
C SER A 305 3.25 6.74 -13.01
N ILE A 306 4.14 6.18 -12.18
CA ILE A 306 4.39 6.62 -10.81
C ILE A 306 4.94 8.04 -10.80
N VAL A 307 5.98 8.31 -11.60
CA VAL A 307 6.59 9.64 -11.70
C VAL A 307 5.57 10.69 -12.16
N MET A 308 4.81 10.39 -13.21
CA MET A 308 3.77 11.29 -13.71
C MET A 308 2.68 11.53 -12.65
N THR A 309 2.22 10.49 -11.99
CA THR A 309 1.18 10.60 -10.93
C THR A 309 1.67 11.41 -9.75
N ALA A 310 2.90 11.17 -9.28
CA ALA A 310 3.51 11.90 -8.17
C ALA A 310 3.64 13.40 -8.49
N LEU A 311 4.03 13.74 -9.73
CA LEU A 311 4.08 15.14 -10.19
C LEU A 311 2.70 15.78 -10.27
N VAL A 312 1.73 15.09 -10.87
CA VAL A 312 0.36 15.61 -10.98
C VAL A 312 -0.23 15.87 -9.59
N LEU A 313 -0.06 14.92 -8.66
CA LEU A 313 -0.50 15.09 -7.27
C LEU A 313 0.21 16.25 -6.59
N HIS A 314 1.53 16.34 -6.75
CA HIS A 314 2.30 17.42 -6.13
C HIS A 314 1.77 18.79 -6.56
N TYR A 315 1.61 19.03 -7.86
CA TYR A 315 1.10 20.31 -8.33
C TYR A 315 -0.37 20.54 -8.01
N MET A 316 -1.20 19.49 -8.05
CA MET A 316 -2.59 19.60 -7.63
C MET A 316 -2.72 20.04 -6.18
N PHE A 317 -1.93 19.44 -5.27
CA PHE A 317 -1.94 19.82 -3.86
C PHE A 317 -1.25 21.16 -3.60
N PHE A 318 -0.20 21.48 -4.35
CA PHE A 318 0.48 22.76 -4.28
C PHE A 318 -0.45 23.93 -4.65
N PHE A 319 -1.17 23.84 -5.77
CA PHE A 319 -2.07 24.90 -6.22
C PHE A 319 -3.35 25.01 -5.38
N THR A 320 -3.77 23.94 -4.74
CA THR A 320 -4.93 23.97 -3.82
C THR A 320 -4.56 24.38 -2.40
N GLY A 321 -3.28 24.55 -2.09
CA GLY A 321 -2.79 24.88 -0.75
C GLY A 321 -2.97 23.74 0.27
N LEU A 322 -3.18 22.50 -0.21
CA LEU A 322 -3.37 21.31 0.63
C LEU A 322 -2.09 20.49 0.81
N THR A 323 -0.95 20.98 0.33
CA THR A 323 0.33 20.27 0.49
C THR A 323 0.57 19.98 1.97
N PRO A 324 0.79 18.70 2.34
CA PRO A 324 1.06 18.38 3.73
C PRO A 324 2.34 19.04 4.20
N GLU A 325 2.29 19.71 5.34
CA GLU A 325 3.49 20.13 6.03
C GLU A 325 4.18 18.89 6.62
N SER A 326 5.51 18.88 6.69
CA SER A 326 6.30 17.78 7.27
C SER A 326 6.17 17.75 8.82
N SER A 327 4.91 17.77 9.31
CA SER A 327 4.57 18.06 10.68
C SER A 327 4.61 16.86 11.63
N ARG A 328 4.57 15.63 11.12
CA ARG A 328 4.60 14.44 11.98
C ARG A 328 6.02 13.91 12.14
N ARG A 329 6.57 14.08 13.33
CA ARG A 329 7.88 13.52 13.70
C ARG A 329 7.78 12.02 13.92
N VAL A 330 8.84 11.31 13.57
CA VAL A 330 8.96 9.86 13.83
C VAL A 330 8.73 9.53 15.31
N ASP A 331 9.23 10.38 16.21
CA ASP A 331 9.07 10.22 17.66
C ASP A 331 7.60 10.22 18.10
N GLU A 332 6.75 11.06 17.48
CA GLU A 332 5.32 11.10 17.79
C GLU A 332 4.58 9.87 17.28
N VAL A 333 5.03 9.34 16.13
CA VAL A 333 4.41 8.18 15.50
C VAL A 333 4.89 6.87 16.13
N ALA A 334 6.15 6.80 16.56
CA ALA A 334 6.75 5.62 17.17
C ALA A 334 6.56 5.54 18.71
N GLN A 335 5.82 6.49 19.31
CA GLN A 335 5.57 6.45 20.75
C GLN A 335 4.82 5.18 21.14
N PHE A 336 5.48 4.39 21.99
CA PHE A 336 4.89 3.25 22.67
C PHE A 336 4.12 3.79 23.89
N SER A 337 2.86 4.20 23.69
CA SER A 337 1.99 4.57 24.79
C SER A 337 0.97 3.44 25.05
N ILE A 338 0.94 2.99 26.30
CA ILE A 338 -0.07 2.03 26.78
C ILE A 338 -1.48 2.66 26.75
N ASP A 339 -1.56 3.96 26.60
CA ASP A 339 -2.80 4.73 26.59
C ASP A 339 -3.78 4.31 25.48
N TYR A 340 -3.30 3.74 24.38
CA TYR A 340 -4.17 3.24 23.31
C TYR A 340 -4.93 1.96 23.67
N LEU A 341 -4.42 1.12 24.55
CA LEU A 341 -5.18 0.01 25.12
C LEU A 341 -6.31 0.51 26.05
N ILE A 342 -6.10 1.64 26.71
CA ILE A 342 -7.09 2.29 27.59
C ILE A 342 -8.14 3.03 26.76
N VAL A 343 -7.80 3.58 25.59
CA VAL A 343 -8.74 4.27 24.70
C VAL A 343 -9.59 3.29 23.90
N ALA A 344 -9.04 2.14 23.50
CA ALA A 344 -9.83 1.04 22.93
C ALA A 344 -10.79 0.39 23.95
N CYS A 345 -10.38 0.34 25.22
CA CYS A 345 -11.22 0.02 26.35
C CYS A 345 -11.64 1.32 27.03
N ARG A 346 -12.55 2.06 26.64
CA ARG A 346 -13.10 3.30 27.24
C ARG A 346 -13.24 3.28 28.79
N CYS A 347 -12.22 2.72 29.47
CA CYS A 347 -12.14 2.46 30.90
C CYS A 347 -11.77 3.68 31.74
N ASP A 348 -11.36 4.81 31.16
CA ASP A 348 -10.97 5.97 31.97
C ASP A 348 -12.18 6.67 32.61
N LYS A 349 -13.35 6.66 31.97
CA LYS A 349 -14.59 7.13 32.61
C LYS A 349 -15.09 6.15 33.69
N ASP A 350 -14.98 4.86 33.44
CA ASP A 350 -15.39 3.84 34.40
C ASP A 350 -14.41 3.73 35.59
N TYR A 351 -13.11 3.95 35.36
CA TYR A 351 -12.11 4.00 36.41
C TYR A 351 -12.32 5.20 37.36
N LYS A 352 -12.65 6.36 36.84
CA LYS A 352 -13.00 7.53 37.67
C LYS A 352 -14.34 7.34 38.40
N LEU A 353 -15.33 6.72 37.78
CA LEU A 353 -16.57 6.33 38.41
C LEU A 353 -16.34 5.29 39.53
N TRP A 354 -15.52 4.27 39.26
CA TRP A 354 -15.17 3.22 40.22
C TRP A 354 -14.37 3.74 41.40
N LYS A 355 -13.46 4.69 41.16
CA LYS A 355 -12.69 5.38 42.21
C LYS A 355 -13.63 6.30 43.06
N GLY A 356 -14.60 6.96 42.40
CA GLY A 356 -15.63 7.74 43.09
C GLY A 356 -16.54 6.88 43.99
N ILE A 357 -16.98 5.73 43.52
CA ILE A 357 -17.79 4.79 44.30
C ILE A 357 -17.01 4.21 45.48
N ARG A 358 -15.71 3.92 45.31
CA ARG A 358 -14.86 3.38 46.38
C ARG A 358 -14.56 4.40 47.48
N THR A 359 -14.52 5.70 47.15
CA THR A 359 -14.37 6.78 48.15
C THR A 359 -15.65 7.08 48.89
N LEU A 360 -16.81 6.86 48.27
CA LEU A 360 -18.12 6.98 48.94
C LEU A 360 -18.39 5.81 49.93
N ARG A 361 -17.91 4.60 49.58
CA ARG A 361 -18.05 3.39 50.44
C ARG A 361 -17.10 3.40 51.66
N LYS A 362 -16.09 4.25 51.69
CA LYS A 362 -15.20 4.45 52.85
C LYS A 362 -15.66 5.57 53.79
N ARG A 363 -16.76 6.25 53.49
CA ARG A 363 -17.35 7.33 54.32
C ARG A 363 -18.67 6.92 54.96
N GLN A 364 -19.12 5.69 54.79
CA GLN A 364 -20.13 5.01 55.57
C GLN A 364 -19.48 3.92 56.47
#